data_32aa98800f19772467c198d19a9e17c2
#
_entry.id   32aa98800f19772467c198d19a9e17c2
#
_cell.length_a   1.000
_cell.length_b   1.000
_cell.length_c   1.000
_cell.angle_alpha   90.00
_cell.angle_beta   90.00
_cell.angle_gamma   90.00
#
_symmetry.space_group_name_H-M   'P 1'
#
loop_
_entity.id
_entity.type
_entity.pdbx_description
1 polymer ?
#
loop_
_entity_poly.entity_id
_entity_poly.type
_entity_poly.pdbx_seq_one_letter_code
_entity_poly.pdbx_strand_id
1 'polypeptide(L)'
;IIIVTWILLRLCDCASDSFFRFGNKLDEQLDVNLNKTLMTFLKKALKVLLIVLAAIAILSETGTNVTTIITGLGLGGLTFALAAQDTAQNLFGGLVILLDKPFAVDDWISTPNIEGVVEDITFRSTRIRSPDKTVNVITNSKICSATVQNAALRTMRPYKFTLGVTYSTTRPQLEKLMQDLQAMLDASPLTNHGTNIVQLANFGDSSINILISAYLLTNVYAEFLQMQNDLNLNIMDIMQADGVDFAFPSTSVYIEKN
;
A
#
# COMPACT_ATOMS: atom_id res chain seq x y z
N ILE A 1 32.06 37.59 -18.41
CA ILE A 1 31.85 36.64 -17.28
C ILE A 1 31.25 37.36 -16.07
N ILE A 2 31.89 38.38 -15.52
CA ILE A 2 31.42 39.08 -14.28
C ILE A 2 30.00 39.63 -14.46
N ILE A 3 29.67 40.28 -15.57
CA ILE A 3 28.31 40.77 -15.84
C ILE A 3 27.30 39.64 -15.93
N VAL A 4 27.64 38.55 -16.62
CA VAL A 4 26.77 37.37 -16.76
C VAL A 4 26.52 36.71 -15.42
N THR A 5 27.55 36.57 -14.60
CA THR A 5 27.42 36.02 -13.24
C THR A 5 26.56 36.89 -12.37
N TRP A 6 26.72 38.22 -12.44
CA TRP A 6 25.90 39.17 -11.71
C TRP A 6 24.42 39.06 -12.14
N ILE A 7 24.15 38.95 -13.45
CA ILE A 7 22.79 38.73 -13.97
C ILE A 7 22.21 37.40 -13.46
N LEU A 8 22.97 36.29 -13.51
CA LEU A 8 22.54 34.99 -13.02
C LEU A 8 22.22 35.03 -11.51
N LEU A 9 23.04 35.69 -10.71
CA LEU A 9 22.77 35.86 -9.27
C LEU A 9 21.50 36.69 -9.02
N ARG A 10 21.27 37.74 -9.80
CA ARG A 10 20.05 38.56 -9.72
C ARG A 10 18.82 37.79 -10.18
N LEU A 11 18.92 36.98 -11.25
CA LEU A 11 17.85 36.09 -11.70
C LEU A 11 17.52 35.02 -10.64
N CYS A 12 18.53 34.49 -9.96
CA CYS A 12 18.34 33.55 -8.86
C CYS A 12 17.58 34.18 -7.68
N ASP A 13 17.89 35.45 -7.34
CA ASP A 13 17.13 36.19 -6.30
C ASP A 13 15.69 36.42 -6.74
N CYS A 14 15.47 36.88 -7.96
CA CYS A 14 14.16 37.19 -8.49
C CYS A 14 13.28 35.93 -8.66
N ALA A 15 13.87 34.84 -9.15
CA ALA A 15 13.20 33.56 -9.26
C ALA A 15 12.80 32.99 -7.89
N SER A 16 13.69 33.12 -6.90
CA SER A 16 13.42 32.67 -5.54
C SER A 16 12.28 33.48 -4.90
N ASP A 17 12.22 34.78 -5.09
CA ASP A 17 11.16 35.64 -4.55
C ASP A 17 9.81 35.36 -5.24
N SER A 18 9.84 35.06 -6.54
CA SER A 18 8.65 34.62 -7.28
C SER A 18 8.18 33.24 -6.84
N PHE A 19 9.11 32.33 -6.59
CA PHE A 19 8.80 30.98 -6.08
C PHE A 19 8.25 31.02 -4.66
N PHE A 20 8.73 31.94 -3.79
CA PHE A 20 8.16 32.20 -2.47
C PHE A 20 6.71 32.70 -2.54
N ARG A 21 6.40 33.59 -3.48
CA ARG A 21 5.03 34.07 -3.68
C ARG A 21 4.10 32.97 -4.22
N PHE A 22 4.63 32.11 -5.08
CA PHE A 22 3.90 30.96 -5.60
C PHE A 22 3.72 29.87 -4.54
N GLY A 23 4.75 29.60 -3.72
CA GLY A 23 4.69 28.66 -2.60
C GLY A 23 3.67 29.06 -1.54
N ASN A 24 3.61 30.33 -1.17
CA ASN A 24 2.59 30.84 -0.24
C ASN A 24 1.16 30.72 -0.79
N LYS A 25 0.96 30.83 -2.10
CA LYS A 25 -0.35 30.56 -2.73
C LYS A 25 -0.73 29.07 -2.76
N LEU A 26 0.25 28.19 -2.89
CA LEU A 26 0.08 26.74 -2.81
C LEU A 26 -0.13 26.25 -1.38
N ASP A 27 0.47 26.89 -0.41
CA ASP A 27 0.32 26.62 1.03
C ASP A 27 -1.14 26.85 1.48
N GLU A 28 -1.82 27.87 0.95
CA GLU A 28 -3.24 28.13 1.20
C GLU A 28 -4.18 27.09 0.54
N GLN A 29 -3.74 26.41 -0.52
CA GLN A 29 -4.59 25.48 -1.28
C GLN A 29 -4.30 23.99 -1.01
N LEU A 30 -3.08 23.64 -0.55
CA LEU A 30 -2.63 22.24 -0.48
C LEU A 30 -2.12 21.81 0.91
N ASP A 31 -2.18 22.69 1.92
CA ASP A 31 -1.69 22.41 3.30
C ASP A 31 -0.24 21.87 3.35
N VAL A 32 0.57 22.23 2.35
CA VAL A 32 1.96 21.81 2.21
C VAL A 32 2.85 22.83 2.90
N ASN A 33 3.15 22.65 4.18
CA ASN A 33 4.11 23.43 4.95
C ASN A 33 5.52 23.35 4.34
N LEU A 34 5.75 24.04 3.23
CA LEU A 34 7.06 24.23 2.63
C LEU A 34 7.92 25.07 3.58
N ASN A 35 8.72 24.38 4.35
CA ASN A 35 9.49 24.95 5.44
C ASN A 35 10.37 26.09 4.89
N LYS A 36 10.07 27.34 5.24
CA LYS A 36 10.77 28.58 4.82
C LYS A 36 12.29 28.42 4.97
N THR A 37 12.72 27.62 5.95
CA THR A 37 14.11 27.28 6.21
C THR A 37 14.73 26.45 5.08
N LEU A 38 14.00 25.45 4.53
CA LEU A 38 14.48 24.61 3.42
C LEU A 38 14.68 25.43 2.15
N MET A 39 13.74 26.31 1.81
CA MET A 39 13.86 27.21 0.66
C MET A 39 15.04 28.17 0.79
N THR A 40 15.23 28.72 1.99
CA THR A 40 16.37 29.63 2.26
C THR A 40 17.70 28.86 2.12
N PHE A 41 17.75 27.62 2.57
CA PHE A 41 18.92 26.76 2.43
C PHE A 41 19.24 26.46 0.95
N LEU A 42 18.22 26.03 0.17
CA LEU A 42 18.35 25.76 -1.27
C LEU A 42 18.84 27.00 -2.04
N LYS A 43 18.28 28.18 -1.73
CA LYS A 43 18.73 29.45 -2.31
C LYS A 43 20.21 29.71 -2.04
N LYS A 44 20.66 29.55 -0.78
CA LYS A 44 22.07 29.73 -0.40
C LYS A 44 22.97 28.70 -1.09
N ALA A 45 22.58 27.42 -1.15
CA ALA A 45 23.34 26.38 -1.81
C ALA A 45 23.52 26.68 -3.32
N LEU A 46 22.43 27.08 -4.01
CA LEU A 46 22.48 27.47 -5.40
C LEU A 46 23.38 28.68 -5.65
N LYS A 47 23.33 29.71 -4.77
CA LYS A 47 24.24 30.86 -4.86
C LYS A 47 25.71 30.47 -4.73
N VAL A 48 26.02 29.60 -3.76
CA VAL A 48 27.39 29.11 -3.57
C VAL A 48 27.86 28.37 -4.83
N LEU A 49 27.03 27.49 -5.40
CA LEU A 49 27.34 26.78 -6.63
C LEU A 49 27.62 27.76 -7.80
N LEU A 50 26.77 28.76 -7.98
CA LEU A 50 26.98 29.77 -9.04
C LEU A 50 28.26 30.58 -8.83
N ILE A 51 28.60 30.95 -7.60
CA ILE A 51 29.86 31.67 -7.28
C ILE A 51 31.07 30.81 -7.60
N VAL A 52 31.03 29.50 -7.26
CA VAL A 52 32.13 28.56 -7.55
C VAL A 52 32.31 28.39 -9.05
N LEU A 53 31.23 28.21 -9.81
CA LEU A 53 31.29 28.10 -11.28
C LEU A 53 31.85 29.39 -11.92
N ALA A 54 31.43 30.56 -11.41
CA ALA A 54 31.94 31.84 -11.89
C ALA A 54 33.43 32.01 -11.61
N ALA A 55 33.89 31.63 -10.42
CA ALA A 55 35.31 31.69 -10.06
C ALA A 55 36.16 30.81 -10.98
N ILE A 56 35.70 29.60 -11.30
CA ILE A 56 36.38 28.70 -12.26
C ILE A 56 36.44 29.34 -13.63
N ALA A 57 35.33 29.92 -14.11
CA ALA A 57 35.27 30.57 -15.40
C ALA A 57 36.24 31.77 -15.51
N ILE A 58 36.35 32.58 -14.46
CA ILE A 58 37.29 33.72 -14.36
C ILE A 58 38.74 33.19 -14.38
N LEU A 59 39.06 32.16 -13.61
CA LEU A 59 40.37 31.53 -13.56
C LEU A 59 40.77 30.96 -14.95
N SER A 60 39.84 30.36 -15.66
CA SER A 60 40.07 29.85 -17.01
C SER A 60 40.46 30.96 -17.99
N GLU A 61 39.86 32.15 -17.91
CA GLU A 61 40.18 33.30 -18.77
C GLU A 61 41.58 33.85 -18.47
N THR A 62 42.12 33.69 -17.28
CA THR A 62 43.49 34.12 -16.95
C THR A 62 44.57 33.18 -17.46
N GLY A 63 44.18 32.14 -18.21
CA GLY A 63 45.11 31.11 -18.76
C GLY A 63 45.54 30.07 -17.73
N THR A 64 44.96 30.08 -16.53
CA THR A 64 45.24 29.06 -15.48
C THR A 64 44.64 27.71 -15.86
N ASN A 65 45.39 26.63 -15.70
CA ASN A 65 44.85 25.29 -15.92
C ASN A 65 43.83 24.88 -14.84
N VAL A 66 42.54 24.99 -15.18
CA VAL A 66 41.44 24.69 -14.27
C VAL A 66 41.05 23.20 -14.22
N THR A 67 41.73 22.35 -15.04
CA THR A 67 41.41 20.92 -15.17
C THR A 67 41.46 20.21 -13.82
N THR A 68 42.50 20.46 -13.03
CA THR A 68 42.68 19.83 -11.71
C THR A 68 41.54 20.25 -10.74
N ILE A 69 41.13 21.53 -10.79
CA ILE A 69 40.04 22.06 -9.97
C ILE A 69 38.71 21.40 -10.37
N ILE A 70 38.42 21.33 -11.68
CA ILE A 70 37.21 20.67 -12.19
C ILE A 70 37.19 19.19 -11.83
N THR A 71 38.31 18.47 -11.98
CA THR A 71 38.42 17.07 -11.62
C THR A 71 38.17 16.86 -10.10
N GLY A 72 38.78 17.68 -9.26
CA GLY A 72 38.58 17.64 -7.81
C GLY A 72 37.12 17.92 -7.41
N LEU A 73 36.50 18.91 -8.01
CA LEU A 73 35.07 19.22 -7.82
C LEU A 73 34.18 18.12 -8.35
N GLY A 74 34.52 17.47 -9.45
CA GLY A 74 33.80 16.32 -10.00
C GLY A 74 33.80 15.14 -9.02
N LEU A 75 34.96 14.78 -8.46
CA LEU A 75 35.07 13.73 -7.45
C LEU A 75 34.33 14.08 -6.17
N GLY A 76 34.45 15.33 -5.69
CA GLY A 76 33.70 15.83 -4.54
C GLY A 76 32.17 15.83 -4.80
N GLY A 77 31.76 16.20 -6.01
CA GLY A 77 30.37 16.14 -6.45
C GLY A 77 29.81 14.71 -6.49
N LEU A 78 30.61 13.74 -6.97
CA LEU A 78 30.22 12.33 -6.95
C LEU A 78 30.03 11.83 -5.51
N THR A 79 30.97 12.12 -4.62
CA THR A 79 30.86 11.75 -3.21
C THR A 79 29.61 12.35 -2.57
N PHE A 80 29.33 13.62 -2.84
CA PHE A 80 28.11 14.29 -2.36
C PHE A 80 26.83 13.67 -2.95
N ALA A 81 26.84 13.34 -4.23
CA ALA A 81 25.70 12.71 -4.91
C ALA A 81 25.37 11.33 -4.29
N LEU A 82 26.40 10.51 -4.01
CA LEU A 82 26.22 9.23 -3.34
C LEU A 82 25.70 9.41 -1.91
N ALA A 83 26.19 10.39 -1.17
CA ALA A 83 25.69 10.67 0.17
C ALA A 83 24.24 11.21 0.18
N ALA A 84 23.80 11.92 -0.85
CA ALA A 84 22.46 12.47 -1.00
C ALA A 84 21.46 11.50 -1.67
N GLN A 85 21.91 10.36 -2.18
CA GLN A 85 21.13 9.42 -2.98
C GLN A 85 19.81 9.01 -2.31
N ASP A 86 19.87 8.59 -1.04
CA ASP A 86 18.68 8.15 -0.30
C ASP A 86 17.64 9.27 -0.15
N THR A 87 18.11 10.50 0.07
CA THR A 87 17.22 11.66 0.18
C THR A 87 16.52 11.92 -1.15
N ALA A 88 17.25 11.88 -2.26
CA ALA A 88 16.70 12.05 -3.59
C ALA A 88 15.69 10.94 -3.93
N GLN A 89 16.00 9.68 -3.65
CA GLN A 89 15.09 8.55 -3.86
C GLN A 89 13.77 8.72 -3.08
N ASN A 90 13.83 9.22 -1.86
CA ASN A 90 12.63 9.44 -1.05
C ASN A 90 11.78 10.61 -1.58
N LEU A 91 12.39 11.67 -2.06
CA LEU A 91 11.70 12.79 -2.70
C LEU A 91 11.01 12.34 -4.00
N PHE A 92 11.72 11.59 -4.85
CA PHE A 92 11.13 11.04 -6.08
C PHE A 92 10.03 10.02 -5.77
N GLY A 93 10.20 9.17 -4.74
CA GLY A 93 9.17 8.27 -4.28
C GLY A 93 7.90 9.00 -3.83
N GLY A 94 8.04 10.09 -3.06
CA GLY A 94 6.91 10.94 -2.69
C GLY A 94 6.21 11.56 -3.90
N LEU A 95 6.97 12.03 -4.89
CA LEU A 95 6.42 12.57 -6.13
C LEU A 95 5.64 11.52 -6.92
N VAL A 96 6.16 10.30 -7.04
CA VAL A 96 5.47 9.18 -7.70
C VAL A 96 4.15 8.86 -6.99
N ILE A 97 4.14 8.79 -5.66
CA ILE A 97 2.90 8.55 -4.89
C ILE A 97 1.86 9.64 -5.18
N LEU A 98 2.27 10.90 -5.25
CA LEU A 98 1.38 12.04 -5.49
C LEU A 98 0.82 12.06 -6.93
N LEU A 99 1.62 11.66 -7.93
CA LEU A 99 1.23 11.69 -9.34
C LEU A 99 0.42 10.45 -9.74
N ASP A 100 0.93 9.27 -9.42
CA ASP A 100 0.33 7.99 -9.83
C ASP A 100 -0.80 7.55 -8.89
N LYS A 101 -0.80 8.07 -7.65
CA LYS A 101 -1.80 7.79 -6.60
C LYS A 101 -2.11 6.30 -6.43
N PRO A 102 -1.11 5.44 -6.23
CA PRO A 102 -1.37 4.03 -5.96
C PRO A 102 -2.18 3.84 -4.67
N PHE A 103 -2.13 4.80 -3.77
CA PHE A 103 -2.95 4.97 -2.58
C PHE A 103 -3.04 6.45 -2.21
N ALA A 104 -4.05 6.81 -1.43
CA ALA A 104 -4.28 8.16 -0.91
C ALA A 104 -4.30 8.14 0.63
N VAL A 105 -4.36 9.34 1.23
CA VAL A 105 -4.66 9.49 2.66
C VAL A 105 -6.05 8.88 2.91
N ASP A 106 -6.25 8.24 4.05
CA ASP A 106 -7.41 7.47 4.49
C ASP A 106 -7.58 6.10 3.81
N ASP A 107 -6.76 5.72 2.83
CA ASP A 107 -6.79 4.38 2.26
C ASP A 107 -6.22 3.34 3.24
N TRP A 108 -6.89 2.17 3.30
CA TRP A 108 -6.31 1.00 3.93
C TRP A 108 -5.39 0.28 2.95
N ILE A 109 -4.11 0.23 3.30
CA ILE A 109 -3.09 -0.46 2.49
C ILE A 109 -2.42 -1.57 3.28
N SER A 110 -1.94 -2.58 2.56
CA SER A 110 -1.13 -3.67 3.10
C SER A 110 0.14 -3.83 2.26
N THR A 111 1.26 -3.96 2.95
CA THR A 111 2.57 -4.31 2.41
C THR A 111 3.06 -5.59 3.10
N PRO A 112 4.13 -6.26 2.65
CA PRO A 112 4.61 -7.48 3.30
C PRO A 112 4.91 -7.34 4.81
N ASN A 113 5.18 -6.13 5.29
CA ASN A 113 5.61 -5.89 6.67
C ASN A 113 4.64 -5.07 7.50
N ILE A 114 3.73 -4.33 6.90
CA ILE A 114 2.85 -3.37 7.59
C ILE A 114 1.52 -3.30 6.87
N GLU A 115 0.43 -3.25 7.66
CA GLU A 115 -0.90 -2.96 7.17
C GLU A 115 -1.57 -1.88 8.03
N GLY A 116 -2.45 -1.09 7.43
CA GLY A 116 -3.20 -0.06 8.13
C GLY A 116 -3.70 1.06 7.24
N VAL A 117 -4.23 2.10 7.87
CA VAL A 117 -4.74 3.31 7.21
C VAL A 117 -3.60 4.30 7.00
N VAL A 118 -3.50 4.86 5.80
CA VAL A 118 -2.58 5.96 5.49
C VAL A 118 -3.07 7.24 6.16
N GLU A 119 -2.30 7.77 7.11
CA GLU A 119 -2.66 9.01 7.80
C GLU A 119 -2.11 10.26 7.13
N ASP A 120 -0.90 10.16 6.59
CA ASP A 120 -0.20 11.31 6.04
C ASP A 120 0.86 10.87 5.04
N ILE A 121 1.05 11.66 3.99
CA ILE A 121 2.07 11.46 2.97
C ILE A 121 2.92 12.72 2.90
N THR A 122 4.15 12.64 3.43
CA THR A 122 5.11 13.74 3.42
C THR A 122 6.10 13.59 2.25
N PHE A 123 6.96 14.58 2.04
CA PHE A 123 8.01 14.53 1.02
C PHE A 123 8.91 13.30 1.09
N ARG A 124 9.19 12.79 2.30
CA ARG A 124 10.16 11.74 2.53
C ARG A 124 9.54 10.43 2.99
N SER A 125 8.39 10.49 3.63
CA SER A 125 7.81 9.35 4.33
C SER A 125 6.30 9.37 4.30
N THR A 126 5.72 8.18 4.35
CA THR A 126 4.30 7.91 4.52
C THR A 126 4.06 7.39 5.93
N ARG A 127 3.02 7.89 6.60
CA ARG A 127 2.58 7.45 7.93
C ARG A 127 1.40 6.53 7.80
N ILE A 128 1.48 5.36 8.41
CA ILE A 128 0.44 4.32 8.37
C ILE A 128 0.06 3.96 9.79
N ARG A 129 -1.22 4.08 10.12
CA ARG A 129 -1.77 3.65 11.40
C ARG A 129 -2.24 2.22 11.33
N SER A 130 -1.56 1.33 12.04
CA SER A 130 -1.91 -0.08 12.15
C SER A 130 -3.17 -0.32 13.00
N PRO A 131 -3.78 -1.52 12.93
CA PRO A 131 -4.98 -1.87 13.71
C PRO A 131 -4.82 -1.69 15.23
N ASP A 132 -3.61 -1.93 15.75
CA ASP A 132 -3.22 -1.73 17.16
C ASP A 132 -3.05 -0.26 17.56
N LYS A 133 -3.36 0.69 16.62
CA LYS A 133 -3.25 2.13 16.78
C LYS A 133 -1.82 2.68 16.80
N THR A 134 -0.81 1.86 16.60
CA THR A 134 0.56 2.34 16.41
C THR A 134 0.72 3.05 15.05
N VAL A 135 1.57 4.07 15.01
CA VAL A 135 1.90 4.81 13.78
C VAL A 135 3.25 4.32 13.27
N ASN A 136 3.25 3.74 12.09
CA ASN A 136 4.44 3.31 11.39
C ASN A 136 4.85 4.38 10.37
N VAL A 137 6.11 4.77 10.38
CA VAL A 137 6.68 5.75 9.44
C VAL A 137 7.58 5.01 8.46
N ILE A 138 7.17 4.97 7.20
CA ILE A 138 7.93 4.31 6.13
C ILE A 138 8.46 5.37 5.18
N THR A 139 9.71 5.24 4.77
CA THR A 139 10.28 6.12 3.73
C THR A 139 9.63 5.85 2.37
N ASN A 140 9.36 6.92 1.61
CA ASN A 140 8.63 6.82 0.34
C ASN A 140 9.34 5.93 -0.68
N SER A 141 10.68 5.92 -0.72
CA SER A 141 11.43 5.01 -1.59
C SER A 141 11.16 3.54 -1.28
N LYS A 142 11.04 3.18 0.01
CA LYS A 142 10.76 1.80 0.43
C LYS A 142 9.34 1.38 0.07
N ILE A 143 8.35 2.24 0.29
CA ILE A 143 6.96 1.90 -0.02
C ILE A 143 6.73 1.82 -1.53
N CYS A 144 7.36 2.70 -2.34
CA CYS A 144 7.30 2.64 -3.80
C CYS A 144 7.97 1.40 -4.40
N SER A 145 8.98 0.84 -3.74
CA SER A 145 9.65 -0.39 -4.18
C SER A 145 8.97 -1.67 -3.69
N ALA A 146 8.05 -1.57 -2.73
CA ALA A 146 7.31 -2.71 -2.19
C ALA A 146 6.03 -2.98 -3.01
N THR A 147 5.54 -4.22 -2.92
CA THR A 147 4.17 -4.52 -3.37
C THR A 147 3.19 -3.90 -2.38
N VAL A 148 2.35 -3.00 -2.87
CA VAL A 148 1.28 -2.36 -2.08
C VAL A 148 -0.07 -2.92 -2.55
N GLN A 149 -0.83 -3.48 -1.62
CA GLN A 149 -2.23 -3.85 -1.84
C GLN A 149 -3.12 -2.75 -1.27
N ASN A 150 -3.86 -2.06 -2.13
CA ASN A 150 -4.82 -1.04 -1.71
C ASN A 150 -6.19 -1.69 -1.50
N ALA A 151 -6.58 -1.84 -0.24
CA ALA A 151 -7.86 -2.44 0.12
C ALA A 151 -9.05 -1.46 -0.01
N ALA A 152 -8.79 -0.15 -0.09
CA ALA A 152 -9.84 0.84 -0.33
C ALA A 152 -10.43 0.73 -1.75
N LEU A 153 -9.62 0.25 -2.72
CA LEU A 153 -10.06 -0.01 -4.10
C LEU A 153 -10.79 -1.34 -4.28
N ARG A 154 -10.94 -2.12 -3.21
CA ARG A 154 -11.65 -3.40 -3.26
C ARG A 154 -13.14 -3.15 -3.46
N THR A 155 -13.73 -3.86 -4.42
CA THR A 155 -15.18 -3.77 -4.70
C THR A 155 -16.00 -4.83 -3.98
N MET A 156 -15.35 -5.95 -3.59
CA MET A 156 -15.99 -7.08 -2.92
C MET A 156 -14.99 -7.85 -2.07
N ARG A 157 -15.48 -8.59 -1.06
CA ARG A 157 -14.64 -9.36 -0.14
C ARG A 157 -14.84 -10.85 -0.35
N PRO A 158 -13.77 -11.65 -0.38
CA PRO A 158 -13.88 -13.09 -0.49
C PRO A 158 -14.47 -13.69 0.81
N TYR A 159 -15.50 -14.50 0.66
CA TYR A 159 -16.07 -15.37 1.66
C TYR A 159 -15.73 -16.81 1.25
N LYS A 160 -14.70 -17.36 1.84
CA LYS A 160 -14.17 -18.68 1.46
C LYS A 160 -13.77 -19.46 2.68
N PHE A 161 -14.33 -20.66 2.82
CA PHE A 161 -13.98 -21.60 3.88
C PHE A 161 -14.31 -23.02 3.48
N THR A 162 -13.94 -23.98 4.32
CA THR A 162 -14.25 -25.41 4.15
C THR A 162 -15.24 -25.83 5.22
N LEU A 163 -16.39 -26.32 4.78
CA LEU A 163 -17.42 -26.91 5.64
C LEU A 163 -17.13 -28.40 5.80
N GLY A 164 -16.88 -28.86 7.02
CA GLY A 164 -16.69 -30.26 7.33
C GLY A 164 -17.99 -30.94 7.76
N VAL A 165 -18.40 -31.99 7.06
CA VAL A 165 -19.55 -32.82 7.43
C VAL A 165 -19.09 -34.24 7.84
N THR A 166 -19.91 -34.95 8.62
CA THR A 166 -19.57 -36.28 9.13
C THR A 166 -19.49 -37.34 8.02
N TYR A 167 -18.68 -38.39 8.23
CA TYR A 167 -18.58 -39.53 7.32
C TYR A 167 -19.84 -40.41 7.30
N SER A 168 -20.79 -40.21 8.22
CA SER A 168 -22.11 -40.83 8.20
C SER A 168 -23.03 -40.21 7.12
N THR A 169 -22.68 -39.06 6.56
CA THR A 169 -23.43 -38.38 5.51
C THR A 169 -23.39 -39.23 4.23
N THR A 170 -24.55 -39.62 3.75
CA THR A 170 -24.71 -40.40 2.52
C THR A 170 -24.50 -39.52 1.29
N ARG A 171 -24.13 -40.14 0.17
CA ARG A 171 -23.95 -39.42 -1.09
C ARG A 171 -25.18 -38.60 -1.52
N PRO A 172 -26.43 -39.10 -1.46
CA PRO A 172 -27.62 -38.31 -1.81
C PRO A 172 -27.81 -37.08 -0.88
N GLN A 173 -27.53 -37.22 0.43
CA GLN A 173 -27.58 -36.10 1.34
C GLN A 173 -26.51 -35.04 1.02
N LEU A 174 -25.29 -35.51 0.68
CA LEU A 174 -24.19 -34.61 0.31
C LEU A 174 -24.51 -33.84 -0.99
N GLU A 175 -25.03 -34.51 -1.99
CA GLU A 175 -25.43 -33.90 -3.27
C GLU A 175 -26.56 -32.88 -3.05
N LYS A 176 -27.56 -33.19 -2.23
CA LYS A 176 -28.67 -32.32 -1.86
C LYS A 176 -28.13 -31.07 -1.10
N LEU A 177 -27.34 -31.27 -0.05
CA LEU A 177 -26.74 -30.19 0.73
C LEU A 177 -25.96 -29.22 -0.16
N MET A 178 -25.11 -29.73 -1.07
CA MET A 178 -24.36 -28.87 -1.97
C MET A 178 -25.27 -28.08 -2.93
N GLN A 179 -26.38 -28.68 -3.41
CA GLN A 179 -27.36 -28.00 -4.25
C GLN A 179 -28.10 -26.90 -3.48
N ASP A 180 -28.55 -27.18 -2.25
CA ASP A 180 -29.29 -26.22 -1.43
C ASP A 180 -28.40 -25.06 -0.99
N LEU A 181 -27.14 -25.33 -0.63
CA LEU A 181 -26.14 -24.30 -0.33
C LEU A 181 -25.81 -23.44 -1.55
N GLN A 182 -25.64 -24.05 -2.73
CA GLN A 182 -25.41 -23.30 -3.98
C GLN A 182 -26.61 -22.42 -4.31
N ALA A 183 -27.83 -22.95 -4.21
CA ALA A 183 -29.06 -22.19 -4.45
C ALA A 183 -29.22 -21.02 -3.46
N MET A 184 -28.90 -21.22 -2.19
CA MET A 184 -28.92 -20.18 -1.17
C MET A 184 -27.94 -19.05 -1.51
N LEU A 185 -26.70 -19.36 -1.91
CA LEU A 185 -25.72 -18.35 -2.31
C LEU A 185 -26.16 -17.63 -3.59
N ASP A 186 -26.69 -18.35 -4.58
CA ASP A 186 -27.13 -17.76 -5.85
C ASP A 186 -28.40 -16.91 -5.72
N ALA A 187 -29.27 -17.22 -4.76
CA ALA A 187 -30.44 -16.41 -4.43
C ALA A 187 -30.13 -15.20 -3.54
N SER A 188 -28.98 -15.20 -2.88
CA SER A 188 -28.63 -14.15 -1.93
C SER A 188 -28.24 -12.84 -2.63
N PRO A 189 -28.87 -11.70 -2.31
CA PRO A 189 -28.47 -10.39 -2.85
C PRO A 189 -27.11 -9.92 -2.31
N LEU A 190 -26.54 -10.63 -1.32
CA LEU A 190 -25.28 -10.27 -0.68
C LEU A 190 -24.07 -10.76 -1.47
N THR A 191 -24.26 -11.72 -2.37
CA THR A 191 -23.18 -12.37 -3.12
C THR A 191 -23.10 -11.92 -4.56
N ASN A 192 -21.91 -12.04 -5.15
CA ASN A 192 -21.74 -11.82 -6.58
C ASN A 192 -22.16 -13.07 -7.36
N HIS A 193 -23.33 -12.99 -7.99
CA HIS A 193 -23.89 -14.08 -8.78
C HIS A 193 -22.91 -14.53 -9.90
N GLY A 194 -22.78 -15.84 -10.08
CA GLY A 194 -21.91 -16.45 -11.10
C GLY A 194 -20.47 -16.73 -10.63
N THR A 195 -20.11 -16.32 -9.42
CA THR A 195 -18.80 -16.64 -8.82
C THR A 195 -18.91 -17.58 -7.63
N ASN A 196 -20.13 -17.95 -7.25
CA ASN A 196 -20.40 -18.83 -6.12
C ASN A 196 -20.02 -20.28 -6.46
N ILE A 197 -19.32 -20.93 -5.57
CA ILE A 197 -18.85 -22.31 -5.72
C ILE A 197 -19.15 -23.06 -4.44
N VAL A 198 -19.90 -24.16 -4.56
CA VAL A 198 -20.10 -25.14 -3.50
C VAL A 198 -19.76 -26.51 -4.07
N GLN A 199 -18.65 -27.11 -3.67
CA GLN A 199 -18.18 -28.37 -4.21
C GLN A 199 -17.47 -29.23 -3.16
N LEU A 200 -17.55 -30.55 -3.33
CA LEU A 200 -16.73 -31.48 -2.58
C LEU A 200 -15.26 -31.22 -2.86
N ALA A 201 -14.49 -30.85 -1.84
CA ALA A 201 -13.09 -30.52 -1.97
C ALA A 201 -12.18 -31.73 -1.79
N ASN A 202 -12.27 -32.36 -0.64
CA ASN A 202 -11.46 -33.54 -0.27
C ASN A 202 -12.08 -34.29 0.91
N PHE A 203 -11.45 -35.42 1.27
CA PHE A 203 -11.75 -36.19 2.47
C PHE A 203 -10.64 -35.90 3.51
N GLY A 204 -11.03 -35.39 4.66
CA GLY A 204 -10.14 -35.10 5.78
C GLY A 204 -10.07 -36.26 6.77
N ASP A 205 -9.26 -36.15 7.81
CA ASP A 205 -9.07 -37.20 8.83
C ASP A 205 -10.37 -37.55 9.57
N SER A 206 -11.27 -36.56 9.76
CA SER A 206 -12.53 -36.75 10.50
C SER A 206 -13.73 -36.12 9.80
N SER A 207 -13.60 -35.67 8.55
CA SER A 207 -14.65 -34.94 7.85
C SER A 207 -14.61 -35.14 6.33
N ILE A 208 -15.79 -35.09 5.73
CA ILE A 208 -15.95 -34.85 4.29
C ILE A 208 -15.99 -33.34 4.12
N ASN A 209 -15.08 -32.79 3.31
CA ASN A 209 -14.84 -31.38 3.19
C ASN A 209 -15.51 -30.78 1.95
N ILE A 210 -16.41 -29.81 2.16
CA ILE A 210 -17.09 -29.06 1.11
C ILE A 210 -16.47 -27.66 1.05
N LEU A 211 -15.96 -27.28 -0.10
CA LEU A 211 -15.50 -25.92 -0.35
C LEU A 211 -16.70 -25.01 -0.60
N ILE A 212 -16.81 -23.95 0.17
CA ILE A 212 -17.72 -22.82 -0.05
C ILE A 212 -16.89 -21.60 -0.41
N SER A 213 -17.16 -21.00 -1.56
CA SER A 213 -16.46 -19.81 -2.04
C SER A 213 -17.43 -18.87 -2.73
N ALA A 214 -17.53 -17.65 -2.23
CA ALA A 214 -18.35 -16.56 -2.77
C ALA A 214 -17.62 -15.23 -2.61
N TYR A 215 -18.09 -14.19 -3.31
CA TYR A 215 -17.66 -12.81 -3.06
C TYR A 215 -18.83 -12.00 -2.55
N LEU A 216 -18.67 -11.36 -1.39
CA LEU A 216 -19.68 -10.49 -0.78
C LEU A 216 -19.52 -9.07 -1.31
N LEU A 217 -20.65 -8.45 -1.68
CA LEU A 217 -20.72 -7.15 -2.36
C LEU A 217 -20.56 -5.97 -1.39
N THR A 218 -19.46 -5.95 -0.68
CA THR A 218 -19.09 -4.83 0.21
C THR A 218 -17.59 -4.65 0.31
N ASN A 219 -17.14 -3.41 0.49
CA ASN A 219 -15.76 -3.07 0.89
C ASN A 219 -15.63 -2.78 2.39
N VAL A 220 -16.75 -2.51 3.08
CA VAL A 220 -16.80 -2.18 4.50
C VAL A 220 -16.66 -3.45 5.35
N TYR A 221 -15.67 -3.47 6.26
CA TYR A 221 -15.37 -4.66 7.06
C TYR A 221 -16.48 -5.05 8.03
N ALA A 222 -17.13 -4.07 8.66
CA ALA A 222 -18.23 -4.33 9.56
C ALA A 222 -19.46 -4.95 8.87
N GLU A 223 -19.81 -4.46 7.68
CA GLU A 223 -20.87 -5.04 6.85
C GLU A 223 -20.52 -6.45 6.38
N PHE A 224 -19.25 -6.67 5.99
CA PHE A 224 -18.77 -8.00 5.63
C PHE A 224 -18.98 -9.01 6.76
N LEU A 225 -18.65 -8.66 8.00
CA LEU A 225 -18.86 -9.54 9.15
C LEU A 225 -20.33 -9.84 9.40
N GLN A 226 -21.20 -8.86 9.19
CA GLN A 226 -22.64 -9.03 9.31
C GLN A 226 -23.20 -9.98 8.24
N MET A 227 -22.84 -9.72 6.98
CA MET A 227 -23.20 -10.61 5.84
C MET A 227 -22.69 -12.05 6.05
N GLN A 228 -21.45 -12.18 6.52
CA GLN A 228 -20.87 -13.47 6.85
C GLN A 228 -21.64 -14.20 7.94
N ASN A 229 -22.04 -13.49 9.00
CA ASN A 229 -22.86 -14.05 10.08
C ASN A 229 -24.20 -14.57 9.54
N ASP A 230 -24.90 -13.78 8.73
CA ASP A 230 -26.20 -14.14 8.17
C ASP A 230 -26.10 -15.37 7.26
N LEU A 231 -25.08 -15.45 6.42
CA LEU A 231 -24.83 -16.62 5.58
C LEU A 231 -24.48 -17.86 6.42
N ASN A 232 -23.67 -17.71 7.47
CA ASN A 232 -23.34 -18.83 8.36
C ASN A 232 -24.58 -19.39 9.09
N LEU A 233 -25.50 -18.54 9.53
CA LEU A 233 -26.76 -18.98 10.13
C LEU A 233 -27.64 -19.71 9.12
N ASN A 234 -27.77 -19.21 7.89
CA ASN A 234 -28.50 -19.88 6.82
C ASN A 234 -27.88 -21.25 6.48
N ILE A 235 -26.55 -21.38 6.48
CA ILE A 235 -25.87 -22.68 6.30
C ILE A 235 -26.26 -23.65 7.40
N MET A 236 -26.31 -23.20 8.66
CA MET A 236 -26.74 -24.05 9.79
C MET A 236 -28.17 -24.54 9.61
N ASP A 237 -29.09 -23.64 9.20
CA ASP A 237 -30.49 -24.00 8.97
C ASP A 237 -30.64 -25.05 7.84
N ILE A 238 -29.91 -24.89 6.74
CA ILE A 238 -29.91 -25.85 5.62
C ILE A 238 -29.35 -27.19 6.07
N MET A 239 -28.23 -27.22 6.78
CA MET A 239 -27.65 -28.45 7.30
C MET A 239 -28.63 -29.21 8.21
N GLN A 240 -29.32 -28.49 9.10
CA GLN A 240 -30.34 -29.07 9.95
C GLN A 240 -31.52 -29.64 9.15
N ALA A 241 -32.00 -28.92 8.13
CA ALA A 241 -33.10 -29.34 7.27
C ALA A 241 -32.74 -30.59 6.43
N ASP A 242 -31.49 -30.72 6.01
CA ASP A 242 -30.99 -31.84 5.22
C ASP A 242 -30.55 -33.05 6.08
N GLY A 243 -30.61 -32.92 7.39
CA GLY A 243 -30.20 -33.94 8.34
C GLY A 243 -28.71 -34.29 8.22
N VAL A 244 -27.88 -33.28 8.01
CA VAL A 244 -26.42 -33.41 7.92
C VAL A 244 -25.77 -32.75 9.12
N ASP A 245 -24.88 -33.48 9.79
CA ASP A 245 -24.18 -33.01 10.99
C ASP A 245 -22.82 -32.42 10.66
N PHE A 246 -22.40 -31.41 11.44
CA PHE A 246 -21.04 -30.92 11.43
C PHE A 246 -20.06 -32.00 11.89
N ALA A 247 -18.94 -32.10 11.23
CA ALA A 247 -17.89 -33.01 11.64
C ALA A 247 -17.17 -32.52 12.91
N PHE A 248 -16.92 -33.46 13.82
CA PHE A 248 -16.08 -33.24 14.98
C PHE A 248 -14.78 -34.04 14.86
N PRO A 249 -13.67 -33.60 15.46
CA PRO A 249 -12.49 -34.44 15.58
C PRO A 249 -12.86 -35.77 16.23
N SER A 250 -12.63 -36.88 15.51
CA SER A 250 -13.03 -38.22 15.95
C SER A 250 -11.80 -39.10 16.13
N THR A 251 -11.78 -39.91 17.19
CA THR A 251 -10.74 -40.91 17.46
C THR A 251 -11.39 -42.26 17.68
N SER A 252 -10.94 -43.26 16.93
CA SER A 252 -11.37 -44.65 17.16
C SER A 252 -10.51 -45.32 18.20
N VAL A 253 -11.12 -45.80 19.29
CA VAL A 253 -10.41 -46.53 20.36
C VAL A 253 -10.81 -47.99 20.29
N TYR A 254 -9.87 -48.87 20.07
CA TYR A 254 -10.03 -50.32 20.10
C TYR A 254 -9.66 -50.85 21.50
N ILE A 255 -10.61 -51.38 22.25
CA ILE A 255 -10.37 -51.97 23.56
C ILE A 255 -10.25 -53.49 23.40
N GLU A 256 -9.04 -54.04 23.53
CA GLU A 256 -8.86 -55.49 23.66
C GLU A 256 -9.24 -55.92 25.06
N LYS A 257 -10.21 -56.83 25.16
CA LYS A 257 -10.50 -57.52 26.43
C LYS A 257 -9.55 -58.73 26.56
N ASN A 258 -8.64 -58.69 27.50
CA ASN A 258 -7.86 -59.86 27.91
C ASN A 258 -8.75 -60.89 28.62
#